data_1b6f492ce498bab0f75c2a4a529c01cc
#
_entry.id   1b6f492ce498bab0f75c2a4a529c01cc
#
_cell.length_a   1.000
_cell.length_b   1.000
_cell.length_c   1.000
_cell.angle_alpha   90.00
_cell.angle_beta   90.00
_cell.angle_gamma   90.00
#
_symmetry.space_group_name_H-M   'P 1'
#
loop_
_entity.id
_entity.type
_entity.pdbx_description
1 polymer ?
#
loop_
_entity_poly.entity_id
_entity_poly.type
_entity_poly.pdbx_seq_one_letter_code
_entity_poly.pdbx_strand_id
1 'polypeptide(L)'
;MRSSTNSHKHSLNKSPYFCAHTPDKTLNLLQKISSPNEIKNFSFSELEILCKELRAFVTDSVLQSGGHFSSNLGVIELTVALHHTINFPEDAIVWDVGHQAYPHKVLTGRKDHLSGIRTFKGISGFPKISESAYDAFGTGHSSTAISAAMGMAAAHNILPKTSDTASNTRKPTFVAVVGDGALTAGLSYEALNNLFESNLNVLIVLNDNQMGIDPNTGALNTQLRAKPADVKAWFEWFGLKYEGPVDGNNLSELLPALTKSYEHQGPRLLHIKTIKGKGYLPAEKEQTKWHSAAKYVKIETPTKPAKKWQDVFGDILVALAEKYPNVSGITPAMPSSCGMIHAMNQFPDRFFDVGIAEQHALTFAAGMSTQGLIPIVNVYSSFLQRGYDQYIHDIALQNLPVILCIDRAGLVGEDGPTHHGAFDIAFLLCVPNTTLIAPRNANELSAAMQFGITANKPIAIRYPKGNISEVYWSIDSREQVIKTLQPQWLHQSPNAKLLVLSTGHASNLCAQAHALLQGVTFDHLHCAVISETASHIANGSINLDAYTQIITVEDGCIQ
;
A
#
# COMPACT_ATOMS: atom_id res chain seq x y z
N MET A 1 -47.90 13.25 41.73
CA MET A 1 -48.52 12.23 40.87
C MET A 1 -47.45 11.73 39.92
N ARG A 2 -47.32 10.45 39.75
CA ARG A 2 -46.16 9.70 39.25
C ARG A 2 -45.86 9.99 37.77
N SER A 3 -44.60 10.29 37.44
CA SER A 3 -44.06 10.31 36.09
C SER A 3 -43.39 8.95 35.79
N SER A 4 -43.90 8.24 34.82
CA SER A 4 -43.33 7.01 34.29
C SER A 4 -42.28 7.30 33.22
N THR A 5 -41.04 6.94 33.50
CA THR A 5 -39.95 6.97 32.52
C THR A 5 -39.98 5.68 31.69
N ASN A 6 -40.33 5.78 30.42
CA ASN A 6 -40.20 4.71 29.44
C ASN A 6 -38.79 4.70 28.84
N SER A 7 -38.01 3.70 29.20
CA SER A 7 -36.72 3.40 28.60
C SER A 7 -36.95 2.67 27.26
N HIS A 8 -36.80 3.37 26.15
CA HIS A 8 -36.74 2.73 24.81
C HIS A 8 -35.36 2.07 24.60
N LYS A 9 -35.34 0.75 24.71
CA LYS A 9 -34.24 -0.07 24.17
C LYS A 9 -34.26 0.04 22.65
N HIS A 10 -33.26 0.71 22.08
CA HIS A 10 -33.03 0.69 20.63
C HIS A 10 -32.56 -0.71 20.22
N SER A 11 -33.40 -1.43 19.50
CA SER A 11 -33.03 -2.63 18.77
C SER A 11 -32.13 -2.22 17.59
N LEU A 12 -30.88 -2.67 17.57
CA LEU A 12 -29.97 -2.56 16.44
C LEU A 12 -30.57 -3.34 15.25
N ASN A 13 -31.02 -2.63 14.23
CA ASN A 13 -31.43 -3.21 12.96
C ASN A 13 -30.21 -3.85 12.29
N LYS A 14 -30.21 -5.18 12.23
CA LYS A 14 -29.20 -6.00 11.54
C LYS A 14 -29.26 -5.72 10.03
N SER A 15 -28.08 -5.53 9.40
CA SER A 15 -27.93 -5.42 7.96
C SER A 15 -28.57 -6.61 7.23
N PRO A 16 -29.23 -6.42 6.05
CA PRO A 16 -29.88 -7.49 5.30
C PRO A 16 -28.94 -8.56 4.72
N TYR A 17 -27.62 -8.43 4.89
CA TYR A 17 -26.60 -9.39 4.45
C TYR A 17 -26.06 -10.29 5.55
N PHE A 18 -26.62 -10.21 6.75
CA PHE A 18 -26.31 -11.15 7.82
C PHE A 18 -26.99 -12.50 7.53
N CYS A 19 -26.23 -13.47 7.04
CA CYS A 19 -26.56 -14.87 7.26
C CYS A 19 -26.51 -15.08 8.77
N ALA A 20 -27.69 -15.19 9.40
CA ALA A 20 -27.82 -15.47 10.81
C ALA A 20 -27.31 -16.89 11.10
N HIS A 21 -25.99 -17.04 11.26
CA HIS A 21 -25.48 -18.14 12.04
C HIS A 21 -25.66 -17.72 13.51
N THR A 22 -26.70 -18.26 14.13
CA THR A 22 -26.80 -18.30 15.60
C THR A 22 -25.53 -18.99 16.09
N PRO A 23 -24.63 -18.32 16.85
CA PRO A 23 -23.50 -19.03 17.43
C PRO A 23 -24.05 -20.10 18.35
N ASP A 24 -23.62 -21.32 18.14
CA ASP A 24 -23.81 -22.40 19.08
C ASP A 24 -23.17 -21.94 20.41
N LYS A 25 -23.96 -21.79 21.45
CA LYS A 25 -23.56 -21.11 22.69
C LYS A 25 -22.53 -21.88 23.53
N THR A 26 -21.95 -22.97 23.02
CA THR A 26 -21.24 -23.95 23.85
C THR A 26 -19.72 -23.84 23.87
N LEU A 27 -19.07 -23.20 22.87
CA LEU A 27 -17.59 -23.06 22.84
C LEU A 27 -17.21 -21.67 22.31
N ASN A 28 -16.85 -20.77 23.19
CA ASN A 28 -16.26 -19.47 22.83
C ASN A 28 -14.73 -19.59 22.95
N LEU A 29 -14.08 -20.29 21.98
CA LEU A 29 -12.66 -20.58 22.02
C LEU A 29 -11.82 -19.31 21.84
N LEU A 30 -12.24 -18.41 20.95
CA LEU A 30 -11.53 -17.17 20.67
C LEU A 30 -11.42 -16.27 21.91
N GLN A 31 -12.39 -16.32 22.83
CA GLN A 31 -12.34 -15.53 24.06
C GLN A 31 -11.29 -16.05 25.06
N LYS A 32 -10.90 -17.32 24.96
CA LYS A 32 -9.90 -17.95 25.81
C LYS A 32 -8.48 -17.68 25.36
N ILE A 33 -8.29 -17.15 24.12
CA ILE A 33 -6.97 -16.96 23.54
C ILE A 33 -6.45 -15.55 23.87
N SER A 34 -5.34 -15.50 24.58
CA SER A 34 -4.54 -14.31 24.88
C SER A 34 -3.11 -14.43 24.31
N SER A 35 -2.67 -15.64 24.01
CA SER A 35 -1.38 -15.94 23.39
C SER A 35 -1.46 -17.10 22.40
N PRO A 36 -0.57 -17.18 21.40
CA PRO A 36 -0.57 -18.29 20.44
C PRO A 36 -0.30 -19.67 21.07
N ASN A 37 0.32 -19.71 22.24
CA ASN A 37 0.62 -20.99 22.91
C ASN A 37 -0.64 -21.75 23.36
N GLU A 38 -1.75 -21.03 23.57
CA GLU A 38 -3.03 -21.64 23.99
C GLU A 38 -3.66 -22.47 22.85
N ILE A 39 -3.29 -22.20 21.59
CA ILE A 39 -3.83 -22.91 20.42
C ILE A 39 -3.14 -24.27 20.21
N LYS A 40 -1.95 -24.47 20.79
CA LYS A 40 -1.12 -25.68 20.60
C LYS A 40 -1.84 -26.98 20.94
N ASN A 41 -2.71 -26.96 21.91
CA ASN A 41 -3.38 -28.16 22.43
C ASN A 41 -4.79 -28.35 21.87
N PHE A 42 -5.23 -27.50 20.93
CA PHE A 42 -6.55 -27.62 20.33
C PHE A 42 -6.62 -28.86 19.43
N SER A 43 -7.69 -29.62 19.57
CA SER A 43 -8.06 -30.68 18.66
C SER A 43 -8.42 -30.12 17.29
N PHE A 44 -8.40 -30.96 16.26
CA PHE A 44 -8.77 -30.55 14.90
C PHE A 44 -10.16 -29.88 14.84
N SER A 45 -11.15 -30.43 15.53
CA SER A 45 -12.50 -29.84 15.61
C SER A 45 -12.55 -28.48 16.32
N GLU A 46 -11.69 -28.28 17.34
CA GLU A 46 -11.58 -26.96 18.00
C GLU A 46 -10.91 -25.94 17.09
N LEU A 47 -9.91 -26.34 16.28
CA LEU A 47 -9.30 -25.46 15.27
C LEU A 47 -10.32 -25.03 14.20
N GLU A 48 -11.20 -25.93 13.74
CA GLU A 48 -12.28 -25.57 12.82
C GLU A 48 -13.28 -24.57 13.43
N ILE A 49 -13.63 -24.75 14.71
CA ILE A 49 -14.49 -23.82 15.44
C ILE A 49 -13.79 -22.48 15.57
N LEU A 50 -12.51 -22.47 15.95
CA LEU A 50 -11.71 -21.24 16.07
C LEU A 50 -11.64 -20.48 14.73
N CYS A 51 -11.47 -21.16 13.59
CA CYS A 51 -11.51 -20.52 12.29
C CYS A 51 -12.85 -19.81 12.02
N LYS A 52 -13.96 -20.42 12.39
CA LYS A 52 -15.31 -19.83 12.24
C LYS A 52 -15.48 -18.59 13.14
N GLU A 53 -15.09 -18.70 14.40
CA GLU A 53 -15.17 -17.59 15.37
C GLU A 53 -14.26 -16.43 14.98
N LEU A 54 -13.02 -16.72 14.58
CA LEU A 54 -12.03 -15.71 14.15
C LEU A 54 -12.48 -15.00 12.88
N ARG A 55 -13.04 -15.73 11.89
CA ARG A 55 -13.58 -15.15 10.66
C ARG A 55 -14.73 -14.20 10.96
N ALA A 56 -15.69 -14.62 11.81
CA ALA A 56 -16.81 -13.77 12.21
C ALA A 56 -16.32 -12.51 12.93
N PHE A 57 -15.39 -12.66 13.87
CA PHE A 57 -14.83 -11.56 14.63
C PHE A 57 -14.09 -10.54 13.76
N VAL A 58 -13.23 -11.00 12.84
CA VAL A 58 -12.50 -10.12 11.90
C VAL A 58 -13.47 -9.43 10.94
N THR A 59 -14.49 -10.15 10.43
CA THR A 59 -15.53 -9.58 9.57
C THR A 59 -16.24 -8.42 10.27
N ASP A 60 -16.78 -8.65 11.47
CA ASP A 60 -17.54 -7.65 12.21
C ASP A 60 -16.66 -6.44 12.57
N SER A 61 -15.42 -6.69 13.04
CA SER A 61 -14.50 -5.64 13.44
C SER A 61 -14.12 -4.74 12.26
N VAL A 62 -13.75 -5.32 11.11
CA VAL A 62 -13.30 -4.53 9.94
C VAL A 62 -14.45 -3.80 9.26
N LEU A 63 -15.65 -4.37 9.24
CA LEU A 63 -16.83 -3.65 8.73
C LEU A 63 -17.19 -2.43 9.60
N GLN A 64 -16.87 -2.46 10.90
CA GLN A 64 -17.09 -1.33 11.81
C GLN A 64 -15.97 -0.27 11.76
N SER A 65 -14.70 -0.71 11.70
CA SER A 65 -13.54 0.19 11.75
C SER A 65 -13.08 0.69 10.38
N GLY A 66 -13.36 -0.06 9.32
CA GLY A 66 -12.68 0.00 8.03
C GLY A 66 -11.34 -0.73 8.08
N GLY A 67 -10.75 -0.99 6.91
CA GLY A 67 -9.42 -1.61 6.81
C GLY A 67 -9.31 -2.67 5.72
N HIS A 68 -8.18 -3.39 5.69
CA HIS A 68 -7.96 -4.48 4.74
C HIS A 68 -8.91 -5.64 5.09
N PHE A 69 -9.78 -6.00 4.15
CA PHE A 69 -10.87 -6.92 4.44
C PHE A 69 -10.66 -8.29 3.82
N SER A 70 -10.72 -8.37 2.48
CA SER A 70 -10.72 -9.65 1.77
C SER A 70 -9.40 -10.42 1.93
N SER A 71 -8.27 -9.73 2.07
CA SER A 71 -6.97 -10.36 2.31
C SER A 71 -6.91 -11.10 3.65
N ASN A 72 -7.52 -10.53 4.69
CA ASN A 72 -7.58 -11.16 6.01
C ASN A 72 -8.50 -12.36 6.05
N LEU A 73 -9.64 -12.31 5.37
CA LEU A 73 -10.57 -13.43 5.29
C LEU A 73 -10.00 -14.62 4.52
N GLY A 74 -9.12 -14.36 3.55
CA GLY A 74 -8.46 -15.40 2.76
C GLY A 74 -7.46 -16.24 3.54
N VAL A 75 -6.94 -15.75 4.68
CA VAL A 75 -5.85 -16.40 5.43
C VAL A 75 -6.22 -16.83 6.85
N ILE A 76 -7.50 -16.94 7.18
CA ILE A 76 -7.95 -17.37 8.51
C ILE A 76 -7.40 -18.75 8.85
N GLU A 77 -7.64 -19.75 8.00
CA GLU A 77 -7.19 -21.12 8.19
C GLU A 77 -5.66 -21.20 8.23
N LEU A 78 -4.97 -20.49 7.35
CA LEU A 78 -3.51 -20.39 7.34
C LEU A 78 -2.99 -19.84 8.67
N THR A 79 -3.58 -18.76 9.18
CA THR A 79 -3.13 -18.14 10.43
C THR A 79 -3.32 -19.10 11.61
N VAL A 80 -4.47 -19.74 11.72
CA VAL A 80 -4.75 -20.73 12.78
C VAL A 80 -3.78 -21.90 12.68
N ALA A 81 -3.56 -22.46 11.49
CA ALA A 81 -2.62 -23.58 11.27
C ALA A 81 -1.18 -23.18 11.63
N LEU A 82 -0.71 -22.00 11.24
CA LEU A 82 0.62 -21.49 11.60
C LEU A 82 0.79 -21.38 13.12
N HIS A 83 -0.19 -20.76 13.81
CA HIS A 83 -0.11 -20.60 15.27
C HIS A 83 -0.24 -21.92 16.04
N HIS A 84 -0.91 -22.90 15.46
CA HIS A 84 -0.94 -24.25 16.01
C HIS A 84 0.38 -25.00 15.80
N THR A 85 1.05 -24.81 14.65
CA THR A 85 2.23 -25.60 14.25
C THR A 85 3.54 -25.03 14.81
N ILE A 86 3.82 -23.74 14.62
CA ILE A 86 5.12 -23.12 14.95
C ILE A 86 5.26 -22.80 16.44
N ASN A 87 6.48 -22.78 16.98
CA ASN A 87 6.77 -22.58 18.38
C ASN A 87 7.26 -21.18 18.67
N PHE A 88 6.37 -20.31 19.19
CA PHE A 88 6.75 -18.99 19.66
C PHE A 88 7.33 -19.05 21.09
N PRO A 89 8.32 -18.22 21.43
CA PRO A 89 8.94 -17.16 20.61
C PRO A 89 10.16 -17.60 19.79
N GLU A 90 10.56 -18.89 19.82
CA GLU A 90 11.76 -19.38 19.15
C GLU A 90 11.65 -19.24 17.62
N ASP A 91 10.50 -19.64 17.07
CA ASP A 91 10.16 -19.45 15.66
C ASP A 91 9.57 -18.06 15.44
N ALA A 92 9.63 -17.57 14.21
CA ALA A 92 9.06 -16.28 13.85
C ALA A 92 8.32 -16.31 12.52
N ILE A 93 7.28 -15.47 12.40
CA ILE A 93 6.55 -15.24 11.14
C ILE A 93 6.82 -13.84 10.65
N VAL A 94 7.19 -13.69 9.38
CA VAL A 94 7.22 -12.43 8.66
C VAL A 94 6.08 -12.43 7.63
N TRP A 95 5.15 -11.52 7.78
CA TRP A 95 4.02 -11.34 6.86
C TRP A 95 4.41 -10.35 5.77
N ASP A 96 4.52 -10.82 4.53
CA ASP A 96 4.83 -9.93 3.39
C ASP A 96 3.71 -8.91 3.18
N VAL A 97 4.04 -7.65 2.92
CA VAL A 97 3.12 -6.51 3.01
C VAL A 97 2.50 -6.37 4.41
N GLY A 98 1.94 -7.45 4.95
CA GLY A 98 1.34 -7.51 6.28
C GLY A 98 -0.10 -7.02 6.39
N HIS A 99 -0.74 -6.65 5.27
CA HIS A 99 -2.15 -6.22 5.23
C HIS A 99 -3.13 -7.36 5.56
N GLN A 100 -2.69 -8.61 5.52
CA GLN A 100 -3.42 -9.83 5.87
C GLN A 100 -3.19 -10.30 7.31
N ALA A 101 -2.51 -9.51 8.17
CA ALA A 101 -2.08 -9.94 9.50
C ALA A 101 -3.08 -9.66 10.63
N TYR A 102 -4.33 -9.28 10.35
CA TYR A 102 -5.33 -9.02 11.41
C TYR A 102 -5.66 -10.28 12.24
N PRO A 103 -5.85 -11.47 11.63
CA PRO A 103 -6.00 -12.72 12.38
C PRO A 103 -4.81 -13.00 13.30
N HIS A 104 -3.58 -12.74 12.83
CA HIS A 104 -2.37 -12.83 13.65
C HIS A 104 -2.41 -11.88 14.85
N LYS A 105 -2.81 -10.62 14.65
CA LYS A 105 -2.95 -9.65 15.76
C LYS A 105 -3.97 -10.13 16.79
N VAL A 106 -5.09 -10.68 16.34
CA VAL A 106 -6.13 -11.23 17.23
C VAL A 106 -5.59 -12.39 18.07
N LEU A 107 -4.91 -13.35 17.45
CA LEU A 107 -4.39 -14.55 18.12
C LEU A 107 -3.14 -14.27 18.99
N THR A 108 -2.56 -13.08 18.88
CA THR A 108 -1.40 -12.63 19.67
C THR A 108 -1.76 -11.56 20.71
N GLY A 109 -2.97 -11.61 21.24
CA GLY A 109 -3.40 -10.81 22.39
C GLY A 109 -3.93 -9.41 22.10
N ARG A 110 -4.10 -9.03 20.82
CA ARG A 110 -4.60 -7.69 20.43
C ARG A 110 -6.07 -7.68 19.99
N LYS A 111 -6.82 -8.72 20.35
CA LYS A 111 -8.24 -8.89 20.01
C LYS A 111 -9.07 -7.67 20.39
N ASP A 112 -8.96 -7.21 21.64
CA ASP A 112 -9.78 -6.12 22.18
C ASP A 112 -9.41 -4.74 21.58
N HIS A 113 -8.27 -4.64 20.92
CA HIS A 113 -7.79 -3.42 20.25
C HIS A 113 -8.14 -3.37 18.76
N LEU A 114 -8.69 -4.44 18.18
CA LEU A 114 -8.92 -4.52 16.74
C LEU A 114 -9.93 -3.48 16.23
N SER A 115 -10.89 -3.08 17.04
CA SER A 115 -11.84 -1.99 16.71
C SER A 115 -11.19 -0.63 16.53
N GLY A 116 -9.99 -0.42 17.09
CA GLY A 116 -9.17 0.78 16.94
C GLY A 116 -8.09 0.67 15.86
N ILE A 117 -8.10 -0.39 15.03
CA ILE A 117 -7.08 -0.57 13.99
C ILE A 117 -7.07 0.59 13.00
N ARG A 118 -5.88 1.05 12.60
CA ARG A 118 -5.68 2.16 11.65
C ARG A 118 -6.25 3.51 12.10
N THR A 119 -6.50 3.68 13.39
CA THR A 119 -6.94 4.96 13.97
C THR A 119 -5.81 5.63 14.74
N PHE A 120 -5.95 6.93 15.01
CA PHE A 120 -4.98 7.66 15.85
C PHE A 120 -4.88 7.03 17.23
N LYS A 121 -3.67 6.71 17.69
CA LYS A 121 -3.36 5.95 18.90
C LYS A 121 -3.91 4.51 18.95
N GLY A 122 -4.50 4.00 17.87
CA GLY A 122 -4.89 2.61 17.74
C GLY A 122 -3.73 1.74 17.23
N ILE A 123 -4.02 0.44 17.06
CA ILE A 123 -3.04 -0.50 16.51
C ILE A 123 -2.85 -0.29 15.00
N SER A 124 -1.64 -0.57 14.51
CA SER A 124 -1.26 -0.46 13.10
C SER A 124 -2.05 -1.44 12.22
N GLY A 125 -2.33 -1.05 10.98
CA GLY A 125 -2.89 -1.95 9.95
C GLY A 125 -1.89 -2.98 9.42
N PHE A 126 -0.63 -2.92 9.86
CA PHE A 126 0.46 -3.81 9.48
C PHE A 126 1.20 -4.31 10.73
N PRO A 127 1.95 -5.43 10.65
CA PRO A 127 2.87 -5.83 11.72
C PRO A 127 3.83 -4.71 12.10
N LYS A 128 4.04 -4.53 13.39
CA LYS A 128 4.89 -3.46 13.93
C LYS A 128 5.64 -3.96 15.18
N ILE A 129 6.96 -4.02 15.14
CA ILE A 129 7.82 -4.55 16.20
C ILE A 129 7.52 -3.92 17.56
N SER A 130 7.26 -2.60 17.60
CA SER A 130 6.94 -1.90 18.86
C SER A 130 5.55 -2.17 19.42
N GLU A 131 4.71 -2.93 18.72
CA GLU A 131 3.34 -3.26 19.11
C GLU A 131 3.24 -4.62 19.82
N SER A 132 4.06 -5.59 19.41
CA SER A 132 4.00 -6.95 19.93
C SER A 132 5.32 -7.68 19.71
N ALA A 133 5.72 -8.51 20.68
CA ALA A 133 6.86 -9.41 20.54
C ALA A 133 6.66 -10.47 19.44
N TYR A 134 5.42 -10.70 19.01
CA TYR A 134 5.08 -11.62 17.93
C TYR A 134 5.16 -10.98 16.55
N ASP A 135 5.27 -9.66 16.45
CA ASP A 135 5.53 -8.95 15.20
C ASP A 135 7.05 -8.89 14.98
N ALA A 136 7.63 -10.02 14.56
CA ALA A 136 9.08 -10.19 14.44
C ALA A 136 9.75 -9.21 13.46
N PHE A 137 8.99 -8.69 12.49
CA PHE A 137 9.44 -7.71 11.52
C PHE A 137 8.30 -6.76 11.13
N GLY A 138 8.59 -5.46 11.11
CA GLY A 138 7.64 -4.44 10.65
C GLY A 138 7.52 -4.48 9.12
N THR A 139 6.28 -4.47 8.61
CA THR A 139 6.02 -4.53 7.17
C THR A 139 5.07 -3.42 6.72
N GLY A 140 4.72 -3.37 5.46
CA GLY A 140 3.87 -2.36 4.80
C GLY A 140 4.13 -2.32 3.31
N HIS A 141 5.39 -2.47 2.89
CA HIS A 141 5.80 -2.66 1.49
C HIS A 141 5.98 -4.13 1.18
N SER A 142 5.73 -4.51 -0.08
CA SER A 142 5.81 -5.91 -0.53
C SER A 142 7.23 -6.44 -0.64
N SER A 143 7.33 -7.77 -0.69
CA SER A 143 8.51 -8.52 -1.15
C SER A 143 9.71 -8.51 -0.20
N THR A 144 9.53 -8.05 1.05
CA THR A 144 10.62 -7.99 2.04
C THR A 144 10.72 -9.25 2.91
N ALA A 145 9.67 -10.08 2.96
CA ALA A 145 9.56 -11.14 3.96
C ALA A 145 10.60 -12.25 3.81
N ILE A 146 10.94 -12.66 2.59
CA ILE A 146 11.94 -13.71 2.36
C ILE A 146 13.30 -13.24 2.86
N SER A 147 13.76 -12.06 2.42
CA SER A 147 15.05 -11.49 2.86
C SER A 147 15.12 -11.29 4.37
N ALA A 148 14.02 -10.82 4.99
CA ALA A 148 13.96 -10.64 6.44
C ALA A 148 14.06 -11.97 7.19
N ALA A 149 13.31 -12.99 6.78
CA ALA A 149 13.38 -14.33 7.35
C ALA A 149 14.78 -14.96 7.19
N MET A 150 15.43 -14.77 6.04
CA MET A 150 16.82 -15.18 5.81
C MET A 150 17.79 -14.49 6.77
N GLY A 151 17.66 -13.17 6.94
CA GLY A 151 18.49 -12.40 7.88
C GLY A 151 18.34 -12.89 9.31
N MET A 152 17.11 -13.20 9.75
CA MET A 152 16.84 -13.76 11.07
C MET A 152 17.48 -15.14 11.24
N ALA A 153 17.34 -16.02 10.23
CA ALA A 153 17.95 -17.36 10.25
C ALA A 153 19.48 -17.31 10.28
N ALA A 154 20.08 -16.38 9.52
CA ALA A 154 21.52 -16.15 9.52
C ALA A 154 22.01 -15.65 10.88
N ALA A 155 21.32 -14.66 11.48
CA ALA A 155 21.64 -14.15 12.80
C ALA A 155 21.59 -15.25 13.87
N HIS A 156 20.55 -16.09 13.84
CA HIS A 156 20.45 -17.23 14.76
C HIS A 156 21.64 -18.20 14.66
N ASN A 157 22.16 -18.43 13.44
CA ASN A 157 23.31 -19.32 13.24
C ASN A 157 24.63 -18.71 13.74
N ILE A 158 24.74 -17.38 13.82
CA ILE A 158 25.96 -16.66 14.19
C ILE A 158 26.01 -16.36 15.70
N LEU A 159 24.85 -16.05 16.29
CA LEU A 159 24.79 -15.64 17.70
C LEU A 159 25.15 -16.80 18.63
N PRO A 160 25.89 -16.51 19.73
CA PRO A 160 26.22 -17.51 20.74
C PRO A 160 24.96 -18.13 21.34
N LYS A 161 24.94 -19.45 21.45
CA LYS A 161 23.83 -20.16 22.10
C LYS A 161 23.94 -19.95 23.62
N THR A 162 22.84 -19.46 24.22
CA THR A 162 22.71 -19.42 25.67
C THR A 162 22.50 -20.83 26.23
N SER A 163 22.77 -21.05 27.55
CA SER A 163 22.60 -22.34 28.21
C SER A 163 21.20 -22.93 27.99
N ASP A 164 20.18 -22.11 27.92
CA ASP A 164 18.78 -22.50 27.75
C ASP A 164 18.45 -22.94 26.30
N THR A 165 19.19 -22.42 25.32
CA THR A 165 19.05 -22.81 23.90
C THR A 165 19.96 -23.96 23.49
N ALA A 166 20.96 -24.30 24.29
CA ALA A 166 21.93 -25.34 23.98
C ALA A 166 21.32 -26.77 24.02
N SER A 167 20.23 -26.99 24.74
CA SER A 167 19.53 -28.26 24.84
C SER A 167 18.56 -28.55 23.69
N ASN A 168 18.19 -27.52 22.91
CA ASN A 168 17.24 -27.69 21.80
C ASN A 168 17.98 -28.12 20.53
N THR A 169 17.76 -29.38 20.12
CA THR A 169 18.38 -29.94 18.91
C THR A 169 17.77 -29.45 17.61
N ARG A 170 16.56 -28.86 17.67
CA ARG A 170 15.88 -28.30 16.52
C ARG A 170 16.25 -26.82 16.30
N LYS A 171 16.65 -26.48 15.07
CA LYS A 171 16.86 -25.06 14.70
C LYS A 171 15.50 -24.35 14.58
N PRO A 172 15.37 -23.12 15.07
CA PRO A 172 14.18 -22.30 14.82
C PRO A 172 13.85 -22.18 13.33
N THR A 173 12.57 -22.12 13.04
CA THR A 173 12.06 -21.90 11.68
C THR A 173 11.61 -20.45 11.54
N PHE A 174 12.14 -19.78 10.53
CA PHE A 174 11.71 -18.44 10.16
C PHE A 174 10.76 -18.54 8.96
N VAL A 175 9.50 -18.18 9.18
CA VAL A 175 8.43 -18.35 8.18
C VAL A 175 8.21 -17.02 7.46
N ALA A 176 8.32 -17.03 6.13
CA ALA A 176 7.93 -15.91 5.27
C ALA A 176 6.60 -16.23 4.60
N VAL A 177 5.52 -15.53 4.97
CA VAL A 177 4.21 -15.64 4.31
C VAL A 177 4.16 -14.62 3.19
N VAL A 178 4.19 -15.08 1.94
CA VAL A 178 4.35 -14.25 0.74
C VAL A 178 3.15 -14.44 -0.19
N GLY A 179 2.51 -13.34 -0.60
CA GLY A 179 1.49 -13.37 -1.64
C GLY A 179 2.11 -13.56 -3.04
N ASP A 180 1.37 -14.18 -3.93
CA ASP A 180 1.77 -14.40 -5.33
C ASP A 180 2.08 -13.07 -6.08
N GLY A 181 1.35 -11.99 -5.79
CA GLY A 181 1.70 -10.65 -6.28
C GLY A 181 3.05 -10.15 -5.76
N ALA A 182 3.34 -10.31 -4.46
CA ALA A 182 4.61 -9.89 -3.87
C ALA A 182 5.80 -10.72 -4.39
N LEU A 183 5.56 -11.95 -4.81
CA LEU A 183 6.61 -12.80 -5.41
C LEU A 183 7.06 -12.28 -6.79
N THR A 184 6.31 -11.38 -7.44
CA THR A 184 6.69 -10.84 -8.77
C THR A 184 7.79 -9.77 -8.70
N ALA A 185 8.07 -9.18 -7.55
CA ALA A 185 9.05 -8.10 -7.42
C ALA A 185 10.51 -8.61 -7.40
N GLY A 186 11.42 -7.79 -7.88
CA GLY A 186 12.85 -8.11 -7.98
C GLY A 186 13.46 -8.61 -6.67
N LEU A 187 13.18 -7.95 -5.54
CA LEU A 187 13.71 -8.34 -4.23
C LEU A 187 13.35 -9.78 -3.84
N SER A 188 12.19 -10.30 -4.25
CA SER A 188 11.84 -11.71 -4.03
C SER A 188 12.76 -12.65 -4.80
N TYR A 189 13.09 -12.31 -6.07
CA TYR A 189 14.02 -13.11 -6.89
C TYR A 189 15.47 -13.03 -6.38
N GLU A 190 15.90 -11.86 -5.93
CA GLU A 190 17.21 -11.69 -5.29
C GLU A 190 17.32 -12.57 -4.05
N ALA A 191 16.28 -12.62 -3.21
CA ALA A 191 16.22 -13.45 -2.03
C ALA A 191 16.22 -14.96 -2.39
N LEU A 192 15.39 -15.39 -3.36
CA LEU A 192 15.36 -16.79 -3.82
C LEU A 192 16.70 -17.23 -4.38
N ASN A 193 17.35 -16.41 -5.21
CA ASN A 193 18.67 -16.69 -5.77
C ASN A 193 19.74 -16.85 -4.67
N ASN A 194 19.69 -16.03 -3.63
CA ASN A 194 20.64 -16.10 -2.52
C ASN A 194 20.34 -17.24 -1.54
N LEU A 195 19.07 -17.60 -1.37
CA LEU A 195 18.63 -18.63 -0.43
C LEU A 195 19.20 -20.04 -0.78
N PHE A 196 19.37 -20.32 -2.06
CA PHE A 196 19.83 -21.61 -2.57
C PHE A 196 21.13 -22.10 -1.90
N GLU A 197 22.15 -21.24 -1.83
CA GLU A 197 23.46 -21.60 -1.28
C GLU A 197 23.55 -21.42 0.25
N SER A 198 22.57 -20.73 0.86
CA SER A 198 22.65 -20.30 2.25
C SER A 198 22.42 -21.41 3.28
N ASN A 199 21.72 -22.49 2.92
CA ASN A 199 21.26 -23.57 3.79
C ASN A 199 20.56 -23.08 5.08
N LEU A 200 19.89 -21.92 5.01
CA LEU A 200 19.16 -21.30 6.12
C LEU A 200 17.83 -22.01 6.36
N ASN A 201 17.41 -22.09 7.62
CA ASN A 201 16.14 -22.73 7.98
C ASN A 201 14.95 -21.78 7.77
N VAL A 202 14.59 -21.56 6.50
CA VAL A 202 13.50 -20.67 6.09
C VAL A 202 12.38 -21.48 5.44
N LEU A 203 11.14 -21.26 5.91
CA LEU A 203 9.92 -21.77 5.29
C LEU A 203 9.21 -20.63 4.59
N ILE A 204 9.14 -20.67 3.26
CA ILE A 204 8.31 -19.78 2.48
C ILE A 204 6.91 -20.39 2.38
N VAL A 205 5.88 -19.67 2.81
CA VAL A 205 4.48 -20.02 2.57
C VAL A 205 3.97 -19.11 1.45
N LEU A 206 3.87 -19.66 0.24
CA LEU A 206 3.32 -18.95 -0.92
C LEU A 206 1.79 -19.00 -0.86
N ASN A 207 1.17 -17.86 -0.60
CA ASN A 207 -0.28 -17.69 -0.63
C ASN A 207 -0.71 -17.25 -2.02
N ASP A 208 -1.08 -18.20 -2.86
CA ASP A 208 -1.54 -18.01 -4.23
C ASP A 208 -3.08 -17.82 -4.24
N ASN A 209 -3.52 -16.59 -4.45
CA ASN A 209 -4.92 -16.25 -4.64
C ASN A 209 -5.18 -15.46 -5.94
N GLN A 210 -4.14 -15.28 -6.76
CA GLN A 210 -4.14 -14.63 -8.07
C GLN A 210 -4.47 -13.13 -8.03
N MET A 211 -4.40 -12.51 -6.85
CA MET A 211 -4.81 -11.14 -6.63
C MET A 211 -3.76 -10.35 -5.83
N GLY A 212 -3.32 -9.25 -6.43
CA GLY A 212 -2.79 -8.10 -5.68
C GLY A 212 -3.92 -7.24 -5.13
N ILE A 213 -3.90 -5.93 -5.38
CA ILE A 213 -5.09 -5.07 -5.27
C ILE A 213 -6.03 -5.45 -6.41
N ASP A 214 -5.55 -5.38 -7.63
CA ASP A 214 -6.17 -5.87 -8.87
C ASP A 214 -5.69 -7.31 -9.20
N PRO A 215 -6.25 -7.99 -10.20
CA PRO A 215 -5.75 -9.28 -10.65
C PRO A 215 -4.27 -9.22 -11.04
N ASN A 216 -3.48 -10.19 -10.59
CA ASN A 216 -2.05 -10.24 -10.89
C ASN A 216 -1.80 -10.46 -12.39
N THR A 217 -0.73 -9.84 -12.90
CA THR A 217 -0.27 -9.93 -14.29
C THR A 217 1.07 -10.66 -14.40
N GLY A 218 1.47 -10.95 -15.65
CA GLY A 218 2.80 -11.46 -15.96
C GLY A 218 2.95 -12.98 -15.96
N ALA A 219 4.15 -13.41 -16.34
CA ALA A 219 4.47 -14.81 -16.58
C ALA A 219 4.35 -15.69 -15.32
N LEU A 220 4.77 -15.19 -14.15
CA LEU A 220 4.67 -15.93 -12.90
C LEU A 220 3.22 -16.31 -12.58
N ASN A 221 2.28 -15.35 -12.71
CA ASN A 221 0.86 -15.60 -12.49
C ASN A 221 0.33 -16.69 -13.45
N THR A 222 0.77 -16.69 -14.70
CA THR A 222 0.44 -17.74 -15.67
C THR A 222 1.03 -19.09 -15.28
N GLN A 223 2.29 -19.12 -14.83
CA GLN A 223 2.98 -20.35 -14.42
C GLN A 223 2.38 -20.97 -13.16
N LEU A 224 1.96 -20.19 -12.18
CA LEU A 224 1.28 -20.71 -10.98
C LEU A 224 -0.05 -21.42 -11.30
N ARG A 225 -0.63 -21.20 -12.49
CA ARG A 225 -1.81 -21.91 -13.03
C ARG A 225 -1.44 -23.14 -13.86
N ALA A 226 -0.16 -23.36 -14.14
CA ALA A 226 0.31 -24.50 -14.92
C ALA A 226 0.11 -25.82 -14.17
N LYS A 227 0.55 -26.93 -14.78
CA LYS A 227 0.50 -28.23 -14.12
C LYS A 227 1.35 -28.22 -12.84
N PRO A 228 0.87 -28.83 -11.75
CA PRO A 228 1.60 -28.83 -10.47
C PRO A 228 3.06 -29.30 -10.57
N ALA A 229 3.36 -30.24 -11.47
CA ALA A 229 4.73 -30.71 -11.69
C ALA A 229 5.66 -29.61 -12.25
N ASP A 230 5.15 -28.75 -13.14
CA ASP A 230 5.93 -27.67 -13.74
C ASP A 230 6.18 -26.56 -12.70
N VAL A 231 5.16 -26.25 -11.89
CA VAL A 231 5.29 -25.30 -10.76
C VAL A 231 6.33 -25.80 -9.76
N LYS A 232 6.26 -27.10 -9.40
CA LYS A 232 7.24 -27.74 -8.53
C LYS A 232 8.65 -27.61 -9.09
N ALA A 233 8.86 -28.00 -10.35
CA ALA A 233 10.18 -27.96 -11.01
C ALA A 233 10.76 -26.53 -11.02
N TRP A 234 9.92 -25.52 -11.22
CA TRP A 234 10.35 -24.12 -11.20
C TRP A 234 10.89 -23.67 -9.85
N PHE A 235 10.21 -24.01 -8.73
CA PHE A 235 10.69 -23.69 -7.40
C PHE A 235 11.89 -24.54 -6.97
N GLU A 236 11.91 -25.82 -7.36
CA GLU A 236 13.04 -26.71 -7.09
C GLU A 236 14.32 -26.30 -7.83
N TRP A 237 14.19 -25.57 -8.94
CA TRP A 237 15.35 -24.95 -9.62
C TRP A 237 16.08 -23.93 -8.73
N PHE A 238 15.36 -23.23 -7.83
CA PHE A 238 15.97 -22.41 -6.79
C PHE A 238 16.44 -23.21 -5.56
N GLY A 239 16.53 -24.54 -5.65
CA GLY A 239 16.95 -25.39 -4.54
C GLY A 239 15.97 -25.52 -3.39
N LEU A 240 14.74 -25.08 -3.56
CA LEU A 240 13.70 -25.17 -2.55
C LEU A 240 13.07 -26.57 -2.52
N LYS A 241 12.92 -27.17 -1.35
CA LYS A 241 12.03 -28.32 -1.21
C LYS A 241 10.58 -27.83 -1.32
N TYR A 242 9.92 -28.22 -2.39
CA TYR A 242 8.55 -27.80 -2.68
C TYR A 242 7.50 -28.78 -2.15
N GLU A 243 6.45 -28.26 -1.53
CA GLU A 243 5.25 -28.97 -1.11
C GLU A 243 4.01 -28.22 -1.64
N GLY A 244 3.02 -28.92 -2.18
CA GLY A 244 1.78 -28.32 -2.67
C GLY A 244 1.57 -28.48 -4.18
N PRO A 245 0.63 -27.71 -4.81
CA PRO A 245 -0.29 -26.81 -4.12
C PRO A 245 -1.37 -27.56 -3.33
N VAL A 246 -1.74 -27.03 -2.15
CA VAL A 246 -2.83 -27.54 -1.32
C VAL A 246 -3.91 -26.46 -1.13
N ASP A 247 -5.14 -26.85 -0.79
CA ASP A 247 -6.19 -25.90 -0.47
C ASP A 247 -5.91 -25.23 0.89
N GLY A 248 -5.49 -23.96 0.84
CA GLY A 248 -5.17 -23.15 2.02
C GLY A 248 -6.39 -22.72 2.84
N ASN A 249 -7.61 -22.91 2.32
CA ASN A 249 -8.86 -22.67 3.04
C ASN A 249 -9.50 -23.99 3.56
N ASN A 250 -8.80 -25.13 3.42
CA ASN A 250 -9.19 -26.43 3.95
C ASN A 250 -8.17 -26.90 5.00
N LEU A 251 -8.51 -26.82 6.28
CA LEU A 251 -7.63 -27.19 7.38
C LEU A 251 -7.18 -28.67 7.32
N SER A 252 -8.03 -29.56 6.77
CA SER A 252 -7.69 -30.99 6.66
C SER A 252 -6.56 -31.29 5.67
N GLU A 253 -6.35 -30.42 4.67
CA GLU A 253 -5.23 -30.50 3.73
C GLU A 253 -4.05 -29.64 4.20
N LEU A 254 -4.35 -28.42 4.67
CA LEU A 254 -3.35 -27.42 5.03
C LEU A 254 -2.50 -27.85 6.23
N LEU A 255 -3.14 -28.33 7.31
CA LEU A 255 -2.42 -28.62 8.56
C LEU A 255 -1.39 -29.74 8.42
N PRO A 256 -1.70 -30.91 7.79
CA PRO A 256 -0.69 -31.94 7.53
C PRO A 256 0.46 -31.46 6.61
N ALA A 257 0.15 -30.69 5.56
CA ALA A 257 1.16 -30.18 4.64
C ALA A 257 2.09 -29.16 5.31
N LEU A 258 1.53 -28.28 6.14
CA LEU A 258 2.30 -27.31 6.91
C LEU A 258 3.17 -28.01 7.96
N THR A 259 2.64 -28.99 8.70
CA THR A 259 3.41 -29.78 9.69
C THR A 259 4.58 -30.48 9.03
N LYS A 260 4.35 -31.16 7.90
CA LYS A 260 5.40 -31.80 7.12
C LYS A 260 6.48 -30.82 6.65
N SER A 261 6.06 -29.64 6.15
CA SER A 261 6.99 -28.59 5.73
C SER A 261 7.77 -28.01 6.92
N TYR A 262 7.13 -27.87 8.07
CA TYR A 262 7.74 -27.35 9.28
C TYR A 262 8.79 -28.28 9.89
N GLU A 263 8.56 -29.60 9.88
CA GLU A 263 9.50 -30.62 10.36
C GLU A 263 10.78 -30.70 9.52
N HIS A 264 10.69 -30.34 8.26
CA HIS A 264 11.85 -30.31 7.37
C HIS A 264 12.77 -29.11 7.74
N GLN A 265 14.10 -29.33 7.62
CA GLN A 265 15.10 -28.27 7.84
C GLN A 265 15.68 -27.79 6.50
N GLY A 266 16.11 -26.52 6.47
CA GLY A 266 16.68 -25.90 5.28
C GLY A 266 15.66 -25.12 4.45
N PRO A 267 16.05 -24.64 3.26
CA PRO A 267 15.21 -23.85 2.37
C PRO A 267 14.03 -24.67 1.81
N ARG A 268 12.81 -24.19 2.00
CA ARG A 268 11.62 -24.89 1.52
C ARG A 268 10.45 -23.94 1.27
N LEU A 269 9.51 -24.42 0.44
CA LEU A 269 8.32 -23.67 0.08
C LEU A 269 7.07 -24.55 0.19
N LEU A 270 6.09 -24.07 0.93
CA LEU A 270 4.72 -24.58 0.95
C LEU A 270 3.86 -23.68 0.06
N HIS A 271 3.36 -24.22 -1.04
CA HIS A 271 2.42 -23.53 -1.94
C HIS A 271 0.99 -23.84 -1.52
N ILE A 272 0.24 -22.79 -1.18
CA ILE A 272 -1.18 -22.90 -0.84
C ILE A 272 -2.01 -22.07 -1.81
N LYS A 273 -3.19 -22.57 -2.15
CA LYS A 273 -4.20 -21.82 -2.91
C LYS A 273 -5.30 -21.35 -1.98
N THR A 274 -5.61 -20.06 -2.02
CA THR A 274 -6.65 -19.47 -1.17
C THR A 274 -7.63 -18.64 -2.00
N ILE A 275 -8.80 -18.34 -1.40
CA ILE A 275 -9.79 -17.44 -1.98
C ILE A 275 -9.76 -16.14 -1.19
N LYS A 276 -9.36 -15.05 -1.85
CA LYS A 276 -9.40 -13.71 -1.26
C LYS A 276 -10.85 -13.32 -0.94
N GLY A 277 -11.15 -13.02 0.33
CA GLY A 277 -12.52 -12.75 0.80
C GLY A 277 -13.31 -13.97 1.26
N LYS A 278 -12.66 -15.15 1.42
CA LYS A 278 -13.28 -16.43 1.79
C LYS A 278 -14.29 -16.32 2.94
N GLY A 279 -15.51 -16.84 2.71
CA GLY A 279 -16.59 -16.86 3.69
C GLY A 279 -17.43 -15.57 3.74
N TYR A 280 -17.12 -14.56 2.89
CA TYR A 280 -17.97 -13.39 2.69
C TYR A 280 -18.25 -13.20 1.19
N LEU A 281 -19.40 -13.71 0.74
CA LEU A 281 -19.73 -13.80 -0.68
C LEU A 281 -19.57 -12.50 -1.49
N PRO A 282 -19.91 -11.29 -0.98
CA PRO A 282 -19.64 -10.06 -1.71
C PRO A 282 -18.14 -9.82 -1.97
N ALA A 283 -17.28 -10.17 -1.01
CA ALA A 283 -15.83 -9.99 -1.17
C ALA A 283 -15.21 -11.05 -2.08
N GLU A 284 -15.72 -12.27 -2.09
CA GLU A 284 -15.31 -13.31 -3.04
C GLU A 284 -15.61 -12.92 -4.48
N LYS A 285 -16.75 -12.23 -4.72
CA LYS A 285 -17.18 -11.82 -6.06
C LYS A 285 -16.53 -10.54 -6.56
N GLU A 286 -16.24 -9.57 -5.67
CA GLU A 286 -15.72 -8.25 -6.01
C GLU A 286 -14.40 -7.98 -5.24
N GLN A 287 -13.41 -8.84 -5.44
CA GLN A 287 -12.18 -8.90 -4.64
C GLN A 287 -11.37 -7.59 -4.61
N THR A 288 -11.29 -6.87 -5.73
CA THR A 288 -10.65 -5.54 -5.82
C THR A 288 -11.39 -4.52 -4.96
N LYS A 289 -12.70 -4.44 -5.06
CA LYS A 289 -13.54 -3.51 -4.29
C LYS A 289 -13.43 -3.74 -2.78
N TRP A 290 -13.36 -5.01 -2.38
CA TRP A 290 -13.27 -5.43 -0.98
C TRP A 290 -11.84 -5.61 -0.47
N HIS A 291 -10.84 -5.21 -1.25
CA HIS A 291 -9.45 -5.21 -0.79
C HIS A 291 -9.30 -4.37 0.49
N SER A 292 -9.88 -3.17 0.50
CA SER A 292 -9.97 -2.31 1.68
C SER A 292 -11.41 -1.85 1.86
N ALA A 293 -12.07 -2.33 2.92
CA ALA A 293 -13.43 -1.92 3.25
C ALA A 293 -13.42 -0.53 3.88
N ALA A 294 -14.30 0.35 3.39
CA ALA A 294 -14.57 1.62 4.06
C ALA A 294 -15.35 1.34 5.36
N LYS A 295 -15.14 2.20 6.36
CA LYS A 295 -15.98 2.17 7.58
C LYS A 295 -17.45 2.28 7.19
N TYR A 296 -18.29 1.39 7.73
CA TYR A 296 -19.73 1.48 7.54
C TYR A 296 -20.27 2.73 8.23
N VAL A 297 -20.66 3.71 7.43
CA VAL A 297 -21.39 4.90 7.90
C VAL A 297 -22.81 4.79 7.34
N LYS A 298 -23.81 4.83 8.21
CA LYS A 298 -25.21 4.89 7.79
C LYS A 298 -25.42 6.25 7.09
N ILE A 299 -25.44 6.24 5.76
CA ILE A 299 -25.69 7.44 4.97
C ILE A 299 -27.20 7.69 4.99
N GLU A 300 -27.65 8.71 5.68
CA GLU A 300 -29.08 9.08 5.75
C GLU A 300 -29.59 9.72 4.45
N THR A 301 -28.70 10.30 3.65
CA THR A 301 -28.99 10.83 2.30
C THR A 301 -27.83 10.52 1.36
N PRO A 302 -28.08 9.93 0.17
CA PRO A 302 -27.02 9.69 -0.81
C PRO A 302 -26.55 11.02 -1.39
N THR A 303 -25.41 11.52 -0.97
CA THR A 303 -24.71 12.61 -1.65
C THR A 303 -23.86 12.03 -2.77
N LYS A 304 -23.80 12.71 -3.93
CA LYS A 304 -22.88 12.33 -5.01
C LYS A 304 -21.46 12.30 -4.43
N PRO A 305 -20.72 11.18 -4.55
CA PRO A 305 -19.37 11.10 -4.00
C PRO A 305 -18.50 12.20 -4.63
N ALA A 306 -17.72 12.89 -3.79
CA ALA A 306 -16.76 13.86 -4.27
C ALA A 306 -15.68 13.17 -5.13
N LYS A 307 -15.27 13.80 -6.25
CA LYS A 307 -14.16 13.28 -7.07
C LYS A 307 -12.87 13.30 -6.27
N LYS A 308 -12.06 12.26 -6.44
CA LYS A 308 -10.73 12.14 -5.87
C LYS A 308 -9.67 12.60 -6.87
N TRP A 309 -8.47 12.90 -6.39
CA TRP A 309 -7.33 13.27 -7.23
C TRP A 309 -7.05 12.24 -8.32
N GLN A 310 -7.04 10.95 -7.96
CA GLN A 310 -6.84 9.84 -8.91
C GLN A 310 -7.92 9.75 -9.99
N ASP A 311 -9.18 10.10 -9.67
CA ASP A 311 -10.27 10.09 -10.65
C ASP A 311 -10.07 11.20 -11.69
N VAL A 312 -9.67 12.40 -11.23
CA VAL A 312 -9.36 13.54 -12.10
C VAL A 312 -8.11 13.28 -12.93
N PHE A 313 -7.06 12.70 -12.34
CA PHE A 313 -5.88 12.24 -13.07
C PHE A 313 -6.27 11.29 -14.22
N GLY A 314 -7.11 10.29 -13.94
CA GLY A 314 -7.57 9.34 -14.94
C GLY A 314 -8.36 10.00 -16.09
N ASP A 315 -9.25 10.96 -15.78
CA ASP A 315 -10.00 11.70 -16.79
C ASP A 315 -9.06 12.53 -17.70
N ILE A 316 -8.08 13.23 -17.11
CA ILE A 316 -7.07 14.00 -17.85
C ILE A 316 -6.21 13.07 -18.71
N LEU A 317 -5.77 11.94 -18.17
CA LEU A 317 -4.95 10.96 -18.87
C LEU A 317 -5.63 10.44 -20.14
N VAL A 318 -6.92 10.11 -20.07
CA VAL A 318 -7.70 9.67 -21.24
C VAL A 318 -7.73 10.79 -22.29
N ALA A 319 -8.06 12.02 -21.90
CA ALA A 319 -8.13 13.15 -22.84
C ALA A 319 -6.77 13.46 -23.50
N LEU A 320 -5.67 13.32 -22.75
CA LEU A 320 -4.31 13.49 -23.30
C LEU A 320 -3.95 12.35 -24.26
N ALA A 321 -4.32 11.11 -23.94
CA ALA A 321 -4.09 9.96 -24.79
C ALA A 321 -4.89 10.01 -26.12
N GLU A 322 -6.09 10.61 -26.08
CA GLU A 322 -6.88 10.91 -27.29
C GLU A 322 -6.20 11.95 -28.18
N LYS A 323 -5.71 13.02 -27.54
CA LYS A 323 -5.10 14.15 -28.28
C LYS A 323 -3.68 13.84 -28.80
N TYR A 324 -2.90 13.06 -28.05
CA TYR A 324 -1.50 12.78 -28.34
C TYR A 324 -1.24 11.28 -28.51
N PRO A 325 -1.14 10.78 -29.76
CA PRO A 325 -0.95 9.34 -30.03
C PRO A 325 0.32 8.73 -29.44
N ASN A 326 1.35 9.55 -29.19
CA ASN A 326 2.62 9.14 -28.59
C ASN A 326 2.62 9.13 -27.05
N VAL A 327 1.51 9.49 -26.40
CA VAL A 327 1.35 9.34 -24.96
C VAL A 327 1.06 7.88 -24.63
N SER A 328 1.80 7.33 -23.67
CA SER A 328 1.61 6.00 -23.10
C SER A 328 1.57 6.06 -21.58
N GLY A 329 1.16 4.97 -20.91
CA GLY A 329 1.10 4.97 -19.46
C GLY A 329 1.53 3.64 -18.83
N ILE A 330 2.12 3.73 -17.64
CA ILE A 330 2.64 2.58 -16.90
C ILE A 330 2.25 2.73 -15.43
N THR A 331 1.80 1.63 -14.82
CA THR A 331 1.60 1.57 -13.37
C THR A 331 2.09 0.23 -12.82
N PRO A 332 2.77 0.23 -11.65
CA PRO A 332 3.15 -1.01 -10.98
C PRO A 332 2.00 -1.52 -10.09
N ALA A 333 1.20 -2.45 -10.62
CA ALA A 333 0.13 -3.22 -9.94
C ALA A 333 -1.05 -2.42 -9.36
N MET A 334 -1.30 -1.19 -9.83
CA MET A 334 -2.34 -0.35 -9.21
C MET A 334 -3.28 0.36 -10.20
N PRO A 335 -3.71 -0.26 -11.32
CA PRO A 335 -4.48 0.43 -12.35
C PRO A 335 -5.80 1.04 -11.84
N SER A 336 -6.54 0.34 -10.98
CA SER A 336 -7.79 0.86 -10.39
C SER A 336 -7.54 1.92 -9.34
N SER A 337 -6.51 1.74 -8.50
CA SER A 337 -6.22 2.62 -7.36
C SER A 337 -5.61 3.96 -7.77
N CYS A 338 -4.94 4.01 -8.91
CA CYS A 338 -4.34 5.25 -9.44
C CYS A 338 -5.15 5.90 -10.57
N GLY A 339 -6.34 5.36 -10.91
CA GLY A 339 -7.23 5.94 -11.92
C GLY A 339 -6.90 5.60 -13.38
N MET A 340 -5.96 4.68 -13.66
CA MET A 340 -5.54 4.35 -15.03
C MET A 340 -6.46 3.37 -15.75
N ILE A 341 -7.37 2.70 -15.06
CA ILE A 341 -8.18 1.61 -15.63
C ILE A 341 -8.97 2.02 -16.89
N HIS A 342 -9.47 3.27 -16.96
CA HIS A 342 -10.20 3.76 -18.11
C HIS A 342 -9.29 3.91 -19.33
N ALA A 343 -8.09 4.48 -19.16
CA ALA A 343 -7.11 4.62 -20.22
C ALA A 343 -6.62 3.24 -20.72
N MET A 344 -6.38 2.29 -19.82
CA MET A 344 -6.00 0.92 -20.17
C MET A 344 -7.09 0.19 -20.99
N ASN A 345 -8.35 0.37 -20.62
CA ASN A 345 -9.47 -0.23 -21.36
C ASN A 345 -9.68 0.40 -22.75
N GLN A 346 -9.47 1.72 -22.87
CA GLN A 346 -9.66 2.45 -24.13
C GLN A 346 -8.47 2.30 -25.09
N PHE A 347 -7.27 2.19 -24.54
CA PHE A 347 -6.01 2.13 -25.31
C PHE A 347 -5.11 0.97 -24.83
N PRO A 348 -5.54 -0.30 -24.95
CA PRO A 348 -4.86 -1.44 -24.32
C PRO A 348 -3.40 -1.63 -24.79
N ASP A 349 -3.06 -1.20 -26.01
CA ASP A 349 -1.71 -1.34 -26.56
C ASP A 349 -0.73 -0.24 -26.10
N ARG A 350 -1.21 0.77 -25.34
CA ARG A 350 -0.39 1.92 -24.91
C ARG A 350 -0.27 2.05 -23.39
N PHE A 351 -1.07 1.30 -22.64
CA PHE A 351 -1.11 1.42 -21.18
C PHE A 351 -0.83 0.06 -20.55
N PHE A 352 0.12 0.03 -19.60
CA PHE A 352 0.71 -1.20 -19.08
C PHE A 352 0.59 -1.27 -17.56
N ASP A 353 0.10 -2.40 -17.05
CA ASP A 353 0.33 -2.84 -15.69
C ASP A 353 1.51 -3.82 -15.70
N VAL A 354 2.58 -3.46 -15.03
CA VAL A 354 3.83 -4.24 -14.99
C VAL A 354 3.96 -5.13 -13.74
N GLY A 355 2.90 -5.24 -12.95
CA GLY A 355 2.94 -5.93 -11.66
C GLY A 355 3.66 -5.10 -10.59
N ILE A 356 3.96 -5.70 -9.43
CA ILE A 356 4.70 -5.01 -8.35
C ILE A 356 6.18 -4.92 -8.73
N ALA A 357 6.51 -3.95 -9.58
CA ALA A 357 7.81 -3.83 -10.23
C ALA A 357 8.16 -2.36 -10.54
N GLU A 358 8.29 -1.54 -9.50
CA GLU A 358 8.53 -0.08 -9.63
C GLU A 358 9.84 0.23 -10.37
N GLN A 359 10.90 -0.53 -10.11
CA GLN A 359 12.19 -0.41 -10.80
C GLN A 359 12.03 -0.66 -12.30
N HIS A 360 11.38 -1.78 -12.66
CA HIS A 360 11.09 -2.11 -14.06
C HIS A 360 10.22 -1.05 -14.73
N ALA A 361 9.19 -0.53 -14.04
CA ALA A 361 8.30 0.49 -14.59
C ALA A 361 9.07 1.73 -15.07
N LEU A 362 10.05 2.19 -14.31
CA LEU A 362 10.84 3.38 -14.63
C LEU A 362 11.84 3.13 -15.75
N THR A 363 12.61 2.03 -15.72
CA THR A 363 13.51 1.67 -16.81
C THR A 363 12.76 1.37 -18.11
N PHE A 364 11.59 0.73 -18.02
CA PHE A 364 10.71 0.47 -19.17
C PHE A 364 10.22 1.80 -19.80
N ALA A 365 9.79 2.75 -18.96
CA ALA A 365 9.42 4.09 -19.41
C ALA A 365 10.59 4.80 -20.10
N ALA A 366 11.79 4.73 -19.53
CA ALA A 366 12.99 5.28 -20.14
C ALA A 366 13.23 4.69 -21.54
N GLY A 367 13.15 3.36 -21.67
CA GLY A 367 13.26 2.67 -22.96
C GLY A 367 12.22 3.12 -23.99
N MET A 368 10.93 3.24 -23.58
CA MET A 368 9.86 3.74 -24.45
C MET A 368 10.13 5.18 -24.92
N SER A 369 10.64 6.01 -24.03
CA SER A 369 10.95 7.41 -24.31
C SER A 369 12.06 7.56 -25.38
N THR A 370 13.05 6.68 -25.39
CA THR A 370 14.10 6.68 -26.42
C THR A 370 13.58 6.38 -27.84
N GLN A 371 12.37 5.81 -27.93
CA GLN A 371 11.70 5.49 -29.20
C GLN A 371 10.61 6.52 -29.56
N GLY A 372 10.58 7.68 -28.90
CA GLY A 372 9.70 8.81 -29.24
C GLY A 372 8.32 8.77 -28.57
N LEU A 373 8.08 7.84 -27.64
CA LEU A 373 6.90 7.90 -26.79
C LEU A 373 7.11 8.87 -25.62
N ILE A 374 6.01 9.34 -25.06
CA ILE A 374 5.99 10.15 -23.84
C ILE A 374 5.27 9.32 -22.76
N PRO A 375 6.01 8.52 -22.00
CA PRO A 375 5.43 7.66 -20.97
C PRO A 375 5.03 8.47 -19.74
N ILE A 376 3.84 8.19 -19.25
CA ILE A 376 3.32 8.70 -17.96
C ILE A 376 3.36 7.53 -16.98
N VAL A 377 4.26 7.59 -16.00
CA VAL A 377 4.36 6.57 -14.94
C VAL A 377 3.59 7.05 -13.72
N ASN A 378 2.57 6.29 -13.30
CA ASN A 378 1.85 6.59 -12.06
C ASN A 378 2.23 5.59 -10.96
N VAL A 379 2.76 6.12 -9.86
CA VAL A 379 3.23 5.35 -8.69
C VAL A 379 2.96 6.12 -7.40
N TYR A 380 2.71 5.41 -6.30
CA TYR A 380 2.59 6.08 -4.99
C TYR A 380 3.92 6.64 -4.51
N SER A 381 3.88 7.80 -3.85
CA SER A 381 5.07 8.48 -3.37
C SER A 381 6.00 7.59 -2.53
N SER A 382 5.45 6.83 -1.58
CA SER A 382 6.25 5.91 -0.75
C SER A 382 6.80 4.70 -1.53
N PHE A 383 6.12 4.25 -2.59
CA PHE A 383 6.58 3.13 -3.43
C PHE A 383 7.63 3.56 -4.46
N LEU A 384 7.59 4.82 -4.90
CA LEU A 384 8.62 5.40 -5.77
C LEU A 384 10.03 5.27 -5.19
N GLN A 385 10.18 5.25 -3.87
CA GLN A 385 11.47 5.04 -3.21
C GLN A 385 12.19 3.78 -3.71
N ARG A 386 11.44 2.75 -4.12
CA ARG A 386 11.99 1.50 -4.65
C ARG A 386 12.58 1.62 -6.06
N GLY A 387 12.18 2.63 -6.81
CA GLY A 387 12.68 2.93 -8.16
C GLY A 387 13.55 4.19 -8.23
N TYR A 388 14.02 4.73 -7.10
CA TYR A 388 14.75 6.00 -7.07
C TYR A 388 16.04 5.96 -7.87
N ASP A 389 16.82 4.88 -7.80
CA ASP A 389 18.02 4.68 -8.62
C ASP A 389 17.69 4.72 -10.13
N GLN A 390 16.65 4.00 -10.57
CA GLN A 390 16.26 3.96 -11.97
C GLN A 390 15.74 5.33 -12.45
N TYR A 391 15.09 6.09 -11.57
CA TYR A 391 14.70 7.46 -11.92
C TYR A 391 15.92 8.36 -12.14
N ILE A 392 16.93 8.28 -11.28
CA ILE A 392 18.19 9.04 -11.44
C ILE A 392 18.93 8.60 -12.68
N HIS A 393 19.29 7.31 -12.74
CA HIS A 393 20.22 6.77 -13.73
C HIS A 393 19.59 6.66 -15.12
N ASP A 394 18.37 6.09 -15.20
CA ASP A 394 17.80 5.73 -16.51
C ASP A 394 17.00 6.89 -17.12
N ILE A 395 16.46 7.80 -16.32
CA ILE A 395 15.60 8.89 -16.77
C ILE A 395 16.29 10.25 -16.68
N ALA A 396 16.65 10.69 -15.46
CA ALA A 396 17.05 12.06 -15.23
C ALA A 396 18.45 12.39 -15.78
N LEU A 397 19.44 11.52 -15.59
CA LEU A 397 20.79 11.70 -16.14
C LEU A 397 20.79 11.72 -17.67
N GLN A 398 19.88 10.96 -18.29
CA GLN A 398 19.73 10.93 -19.75
C GLN A 398 18.79 12.03 -20.27
N ASN A 399 18.20 12.82 -19.38
CA ASN A 399 17.24 13.89 -19.68
C ASN A 399 16.06 13.42 -20.55
N LEU A 400 15.54 12.22 -20.30
CA LEU A 400 14.47 11.62 -21.09
C LEU A 400 13.08 12.20 -20.71
N PRO A 401 12.20 12.48 -21.69
CA PRO A 401 10.88 13.05 -21.46
C PRO A 401 9.89 12.01 -20.90
N VAL A 402 10.08 11.63 -19.64
CA VAL A 402 9.18 10.80 -18.86
C VAL A 402 8.41 11.68 -17.88
N ILE A 403 7.11 11.50 -17.80
CA ILE A 403 6.23 12.18 -16.84
C ILE A 403 5.96 11.22 -15.67
N LEU A 404 6.50 11.54 -14.52
CA LEU A 404 6.28 10.80 -13.29
C LEU A 404 5.13 11.42 -12.50
N CYS A 405 4.00 10.74 -12.42
CA CYS A 405 2.83 11.15 -11.63
C CYS A 405 2.87 10.43 -10.28
N ILE A 406 3.11 11.19 -9.22
CA ILE A 406 3.37 10.70 -7.87
C ILE A 406 2.09 10.88 -7.06
N ASP A 407 1.34 9.80 -6.93
CA ASP A 407 0.08 9.76 -6.19
C ASP A 407 0.35 9.54 -4.68
N ARG A 408 -0.57 9.92 -3.81
CA ARG A 408 -0.46 9.82 -2.34
C ARG A 408 0.77 10.56 -1.78
N ALA A 409 1.13 11.70 -2.35
CA ALA A 409 2.11 12.59 -1.75
C ALA A 409 1.62 13.16 -0.40
N GLY A 410 2.55 13.42 0.52
CA GLY A 410 2.23 13.91 1.86
C GLY A 410 1.64 12.84 2.79
N LEU A 411 0.84 13.26 3.75
CA LEU A 411 0.24 12.38 4.74
C LEU A 411 -1.00 11.67 4.18
N VAL A 412 -1.04 10.35 4.28
CA VAL A 412 -2.13 9.52 3.71
C VAL A 412 -3.14 9.01 4.74
N GLY A 413 -2.93 9.30 6.03
CA GLY A 413 -3.87 8.94 7.11
C GLY A 413 -3.73 7.48 7.56
N GLU A 414 -4.77 6.69 7.41
CA GLU A 414 -4.98 5.40 8.08
C GLU A 414 -3.95 4.30 7.78
N ASP A 415 -3.23 4.35 6.67
CA ASP A 415 -2.17 3.39 6.35
C ASP A 415 -0.86 3.67 7.09
N GLY A 416 -0.74 4.87 7.66
CA GLY A 416 0.33 5.24 8.57
C GLY A 416 1.71 5.45 7.91
N PRO A 417 2.79 5.36 8.71
CA PRO A 417 4.13 5.81 8.32
C PRO A 417 4.71 5.07 7.10
N THR A 418 4.33 3.83 6.86
CA THR A 418 4.81 3.04 5.73
C THR A 418 4.29 3.54 4.38
N HIS A 419 3.21 4.35 4.38
CA HIS A 419 2.56 4.85 3.19
C HIS A 419 2.59 6.38 3.07
N HIS A 420 3.06 7.13 4.08
CA HIS A 420 3.21 8.58 3.99
C HIS A 420 4.24 8.96 2.93
N GLY A 421 3.84 9.80 1.97
CA GLY A 421 4.70 10.34 0.91
C GLY A 421 5.42 11.61 1.36
N ALA A 422 6.18 11.54 2.46
CA ALA A 422 6.81 12.71 3.07
C ALA A 422 8.18 13.05 2.47
N PHE A 423 8.82 12.12 1.73
CA PHE A 423 10.21 12.27 1.32
C PHE A 423 10.39 12.69 -0.15
N ASP A 424 9.32 12.66 -0.95
CA ASP A 424 9.40 12.85 -2.41
C ASP A 424 9.93 14.23 -2.82
N ILE A 425 9.52 15.32 -2.14
CA ILE A 425 10.09 16.66 -2.39
C ILE A 425 11.60 16.62 -2.18
N ALA A 426 12.04 16.12 -1.02
CA ALA A 426 13.43 16.10 -0.62
C ALA A 426 14.32 15.34 -1.61
N PHE A 427 13.96 14.09 -1.91
CA PHE A 427 14.82 13.27 -2.77
C PHE A 427 14.73 13.66 -4.26
N LEU A 428 13.60 14.20 -4.75
CA LEU A 428 13.47 14.64 -6.14
C LEU A 428 14.18 15.97 -6.41
N LEU A 429 14.23 16.89 -5.43
CA LEU A 429 14.99 18.13 -5.57
C LEU A 429 16.52 17.90 -5.65
N CYS A 430 17.01 16.74 -5.19
CA CYS A 430 18.41 16.36 -5.36
C CYS A 430 18.75 15.86 -6.79
N VAL A 431 17.72 15.54 -7.61
CA VAL A 431 17.91 14.92 -8.92
C VAL A 431 18.03 16.00 -10.00
N PRO A 432 19.15 16.04 -10.77
CA PRO A 432 19.33 17.01 -11.83
C PRO A 432 18.32 16.80 -12.96
N ASN A 433 18.10 17.85 -13.76
CA ASN A 433 17.21 17.88 -14.92
C ASN A 433 15.71 17.66 -14.61
N THR A 434 15.35 17.39 -13.37
CA THR A 434 13.98 17.14 -12.96
C THR A 434 13.23 18.44 -12.68
N THR A 435 12.05 18.61 -13.28
CA THR A 435 11.11 19.66 -12.88
C THR A 435 10.05 19.05 -11.96
N LEU A 436 10.02 19.51 -10.70
CA LEU A 436 9.07 19.06 -9.70
C LEU A 436 7.88 20.03 -9.58
N ILE A 437 6.67 19.52 -9.80
CA ILE A 437 5.42 20.29 -9.79
C ILE A 437 4.46 19.71 -8.73
N ALA A 438 3.85 20.58 -7.94
CA ALA A 438 2.82 20.23 -6.97
C ALA A 438 1.54 21.03 -7.27
N PRO A 439 0.58 20.49 -8.01
CA PRO A 439 -0.68 21.16 -8.32
C PRO A 439 -1.56 21.26 -7.06
N ARG A 440 -2.31 22.36 -6.91
CA ARG A 440 -3.27 22.57 -5.82
C ARG A 440 -4.72 22.22 -6.20
N ASN A 441 -5.02 22.08 -7.49
CA ASN A 441 -6.35 21.75 -8.01
C ASN A 441 -6.29 21.00 -9.34
N ALA A 442 -7.45 20.65 -9.90
CA ALA A 442 -7.56 19.89 -11.16
C ALA A 442 -7.00 20.64 -12.37
N ASN A 443 -7.16 21.96 -12.43
CA ASN A 443 -6.66 22.76 -13.54
C ASN A 443 -5.13 22.79 -13.57
N GLU A 444 -4.49 22.96 -12.41
CA GLU A 444 -3.03 22.88 -12.30
C GLU A 444 -2.49 21.47 -12.57
N LEU A 445 -3.21 20.40 -12.16
CA LEU A 445 -2.85 19.03 -12.50
C LEU A 445 -2.86 18.81 -14.03
N SER A 446 -3.93 19.28 -14.70
CA SER A 446 -4.01 19.22 -16.16
C SER A 446 -2.90 20.01 -16.83
N ALA A 447 -2.63 21.24 -16.36
CA ALA A 447 -1.55 22.07 -16.89
C ALA A 447 -0.18 21.41 -16.70
N ALA A 448 0.09 20.80 -15.54
CA ALA A 448 1.35 20.09 -15.26
C ALA A 448 1.55 18.89 -16.20
N MET A 449 0.51 18.08 -16.43
CA MET A 449 0.56 16.95 -17.35
C MET A 449 0.76 17.42 -18.80
N GLN A 450 0.06 18.45 -19.24
CA GLN A 450 0.23 19.05 -20.57
C GLN A 450 1.64 19.68 -20.75
N PHE A 451 2.16 20.33 -19.72
CA PHE A 451 3.52 20.85 -19.70
C PHE A 451 4.53 19.70 -19.91
N GLY A 452 4.35 18.58 -19.20
CA GLY A 452 5.21 17.42 -19.35
C GLY A 452 5.29 16.87 -20.78
N ILE A 453 4.16 16.87 -21.51
CA ILE A 453 4.12 16.41 -22.92
C ILE A 453 4.98 17.30 -23.83
N THR A 454 5.11 18.59 -23.53
CA THR A 454 5.81 19.55 -24.40
C THR A 454 7.20 19.95 -23.89
N ALA A 455 7.56 19.58 -22.68
CA ALA A 455 8.79 20.04 -22.03
C ALA A 455 10.07 19.35 -22.52
N ASN A 456 9.95 18.17 -23.13
CA ASN A 456 11.08 17.35 -23.61
C ASN A 456 12.19 17.15 -22.54
N LYS A 457 11.80 16.92 -21.31
CA LYS A 457 12.66 16.65 -20.14
C LYS A 457 11.89 15.89 -19.05
N PRO A 458 12.56 15.33 -18.03
CA PRO A 458 11.90 14.67 -16.91
C PRO A 458 10.99 15.63 -16.12
N ILE A 459 9.73 15.23 -15.92
CA ILE A 459 8.75 15.99 -15.13
C ILE A 459 8.22 15.08 -14.03
N ALA A 460 8.26 15.55 -12.79
CA ALA A 460 7.65 14.90 -11.64
C ALA A 460 6.46 15.75 -11.14
N ILE A 461 5.28 15.14 -11.04
CA ILE A 461 4.03 15.80 -10.63
C ILE A 461 3.51 15.07 -9.39
N ARG A 462 3.50 15.74 -8.24
CA ARG A 462 3.06 15.15 -6.97
C ARG A 462 1.70 15.68 -6.54
N TYR A 463 0.79 14.79 -6.13
CA TYR A 463 -0.53 15.16 -5.65
C TYR A 463 -1.01 14.23 -4.51
N PRO A 464 -1.90 14.73 -3.60
CA PRO A 464 -2.25 14.01 -2.38
C PRO A 464 -3.32 12.94 -2.59
N LYS A 465 -3.49 12.06 -1.60
CA LYS A 465 -4.66 11.19 -1.45
C LYS A 465 -5.90 12.02 -1.07
N GLY A 466 -7.06 11.61 -1.52
CA GLY A 466 -8.34 12.15 -1.05
C GLY A 466 -9.11 12.95 -2.08
N ASN A 467 -10.09 13.72 -1.61
CA ASN A 467 -10.99 14.47 -2.46
C ASN A 467 -10.32 15.74 -3.00
N ILE A 468 -10.65 16.10 -4.23
CA ILE A 468 -10.25 17.34 -4.84
C ILE A 468 -11.39 18.36 -4.70
N SER A 469 -11.06 19.58 -4.28
CA SER A 469 -12.05 20.63 -4.02
C SER A 469 -12.56 21.29 -5.30
N GLU A 470 -11.66 21.50 -6.26
CA GLU A 470 -11.94 22.14 -7.55
C GLU A 470 -11.70 21.12 -8.66
N VAL A 471 -12.77 20.64 -9.27
CA VAL A 471 -12.75 19.55 -10.28
C VAL A 471 -12.70 20.03 -11.72
N TYR A 472 -12.74 21.35 -11.95
CA TYR A 472 -12.64 21.93 -13.30
C TYR A 472 -11.21 21.83 -13.83
N TRP A 473 -11.09 21.38 -15.06
CA TRP A 473 -9.84 21.37 -15.82
C TRP A 473 -10.13 21.46 -17.32
N SER A 474 -9.11 21.81 -18.10
CA SER A 474 -9.20 21.95 -19.57
C SER A 474 -7.91 21.47 -20.22
N ILE A 475 -8.01 21.19 -21.51
CA ILE A 475 -6.84 21.04 -22.39
C ILE A 475 -6.58 22.38 -23.05
N ASP A 476 -5.54 23.05 -22.61
CA ASP A 476 -5.27 24.45 -22.91
C ASP A 476 -4.20 24.63 -24.02
N SER A 477 -4.02 25.89 -24.45
CA SER A 477 -2.87 26.27 -25.26
C SER A 477 -1.59 26.25 -24.41
N ARG A 478 -0.43 26.11 -25.06
CA ARG A 478 0.88 26.12 -24.37
C ARG A 478 1.09 27.38 -23.52
N GLU A 479 0.65 28.55 -24.04
CA GLU A 479 0.75 29.81 -23.31
C GLU A 479 -0.07 29.79 -22.01
N GLN A 480 -1.31 29.31 -22.08
CA GLN A 480 -2.19 29.21 -20.90
C GLN A 480 -1.65 28.18 -19.90
N VAL A 481 -1.10 27.05 -20.36
CA VAL A 481 -0.43 26.04 -19.51
C VAL A 481 0.71 26.68 -18.73
N ILE A 482 1.61 27.40 -19.40
CA ILE A 482 2.73 28.10 -18.74
C ILE A 482 2.20 29.12 -17.73
N LYS A 483 1.20 29.92 -18.09
CA LYS A 483 0.61 30.91 -17.21
C LYS A 483 -0.01 30.29 -15.94
N THR A 484 -0.66 29.15 -16.09
CA THR A 484 -1.28 28.42 -14.96
C THR A 484 -0.25 27.94 -13.95
N LEU A 485 0.96 27.60 -14.40
CA LEU A 485 2.05 27.07 -13.56
C LEU A 485 2.96 28.17 -12.98
N GLN A 486 2.81 29.44 -13.37
CA GLN A 486 3.56 30.54 -12.76
C GLN A 486 3.19 30.73 -11.28
N PRO A 487 4.08 31.32 -10.45
CA PRO A 487 3.74 31.71 -9.10
C PRO A 487 2.49 32.60 -9.06
N GLN A 488 1.56 32.28 -8.14
CA GLN A 488 0.25 32.93 -8.04
C GLN A 488 0.05 33.55 -6.66
N TRP A 489 -0.24 34.83 -6.62
CA TRP A 489 -0.69 35.49 -5.40
C TRP A 489 -2.13 35.04 -5.07
N LEU A 490 -2.29 34.27 -4.01
CA LEU A 490 -3.61 33.82 -3.52
C LEU A 490 -4.22 34.87 -2.58
N HIS A 491 -3.39 35.66 -1.92
CA HIS A 491 -3.79 36.78 -1.09
C HIS A 491 -2.69 37.83 -1.01
N GLN A 492 -3.05 39.10 -0.98
CA GLN A 492 -2.17 40.23 -0.71
C GLN A 492 -2.82 41.21 0.23
N SER A 493 -2.09 41.69 1.25
CA SER A 493 -2.53 42.68 2.22
C SER A 493 -1.68 43.93 2.12
N PRO A 494 -2.27 45.14 2.26
CA PRO A 494 -1.49 46.35 2.30
C PRO A 494 -0.43 46.34 3.40
N ASN A 495 0.82 46.65 3.05
CA ASN A 495 1.96 46.71 3.99
C ASN A 495 2.26 45.39 4.73
N ALA A 496 1.92 44.25 4.18
CA ALA A 496 2.25 42.96 4.76
C ALA A 496 3.76 42.83 5.01
N LYS A 497 4.14 42.35 6.19
CA LYS A 497 5.51 42.08 6.60
C LYS A 497 5.78 40.57 6.74
N LEU A 498 4.74 39.77 6.63
CA LEU A 498 4.77 38.32 6.64
C LEU A 498 4.42 37.80 5.24
N LEU A 499 5.26 36.95 4.69
CA LEU A 499 4.99 36.17 3.49
C LEU A 499 4.73 34.71 3.85
N VAL A 500 3.63 34.15 3.39
CA VAL A 500 3.39 32.70 3.35
C VAL A 500 3.72 32.20 1.95
N LEU A 501 4.73 31.39 1.82
CA LEU A 501 5.14 30.73 0.58
C LEU A 501 4.73 29.26 0.64
N SER A 502 3.82 28.84 -0.23
CA SER A 502 3.24 27.50 -0.17
C SER A 502 3.23 26.78 -1.50
N THR A 503 3.09 25.46 -1.47
CA THR A 503 3.01 24.63 -2.67
C THR A 503 1.94 23.54 -2.57
N GLY A 504 1.40 23.12 -3.71
CA GLY A 504 0.46 22.01 -3.81
C GLY A 504 -0.80 22.20 -2.98
N HIS A 505 -1.33 21.10 -2.47
CA HIS A 505 -2.54 21.10 -1.64
C HIS A 505 -2.40 21.93 -0.35
N ALA A 506 -1.20 22.06 0.19
CA ALA A 506 -0.94 22.88 1.38
C ALA A 506 -1.34 24.34 1.16
N SER A 507 -1.27 24.85 -0.07
CA SER A 507 -1.73 26.20 -0.41
C SER A 507 -3.22 26.41 -0.16
N ASN A 508 -4.05 25.38 -0.39
CA ASN A 508 -5.48 25.45 -0.11
C ASN A 508 -5.75 25.50 1.39
N LEU A 509 -4.96 24.80 2.20
CA LEU A 509 -5.05 24.85 3.66
C LEU A 509 -4.65 26.22 4.19
N CYS A 510 -3.58 26.83 3.65
CA CYS A 510 -3.17 28.19 3.99
C CYS A 510 -4.27 29.22 3.63
N ALA A 511 -4.89 29.09 2.46
CA ALA A 511 -5.99 29.96 2.04
C ALA A 511 -7.23 29.84 2.97
N GLN A 512 -7.54 28.62 3.43
CA GLN A 512 -8.60 28.40 4.42
C GLN A 512 -8.24 28.99 5.79
N ALA A 513 -6.99 28.83 6.24
CA ALA A 513 -6.51 29.41 7.50
C ALA A 513 -6.60 30.94 7.48
N HIS A 514 -6.29 31.59 6.35
CA HIS A 514 -6.44 33.05 6.18
C HIS A 514 -7.85 33.52 6.53
N ALA A 515 -8.88 32.81 6.08
CA ALA A 515 -10.28 33.17 6.36
C ALA A 515 -10.64 33.07 7.85
N LEU A 516 -9.86 32.34 8.65
CA LEU A 516 -10.05 32.17 10.10
C LEU A 516 -9.22 33.16 10.94
N LEU A 517 -8.15 33.75 10.38
CA LEU A 517 -7.24 34.64 11.09
C LEU A 517 -7.72 36.07 11.02
N GLN A 518 -8.21 36.60 12.15
CA GLN A 518 -8.60 38.00 12.28
C GLN A 518 -7.42 38.87 12.76
N GLY A 519 -7.18 40.01 12.08
CA GLY A 519 -6.16 40.97 12.51
C GLY A 519 -4.72 40.64 12.16
N VAL A 520 -4.47 39.55 11.41
CA VAL A 520 -3.15 39.21 10.89
C VAL A 520 -3.04 39.60 9.42
N THR A 521 -2.09 40.47 9.09
CA THR A 521 -1.80 40.86 7.70
C THR A 521 -0.64 40.08 7.15
N PHE A 522 -0.86 39.35 6.04
CA PHE A 522 0.18 38.62 5.34
C PHE A 522 -0.12 38.53 3.85
N ASP A 523 0.92 38.30 3.07
CA ASP A 523 0.81 37.94 1.67
C ASP A 523 0.94 36.42 1.53
N HIS A 524 0.19 35.83 0.60
CA HIS A 524 0.23 34.40 0.33
C HIS A 524 0.53 34.14 -1.14
N LEU A 525 1.72 33.56 -1.40
CA LEU A 525 2.17 33.19 -2.72
C LEU A 525 2.18 31.66 -2.85
N HIS A 526 1.51 31.15 -3.86
CA HIS A 526 1.54 29.76 -4.27
C HIS A 526 2.56 29.55 -5.38
N CYS A 527 3.44 28.56 -5.22
CA CYS A 527 4.42 28.13 -6.22
C CYS A 527 4.15 26.68 -6.62
N ALA A 528 3.50 26.45 -7.77
CA ALA A 528 3.23 25.12 -8.28
C ALA A 528 4.52 24.39 -8.68
N VAL A 529 5.47 25.09 -9.34
CA VAL A 529 6.75 24.52 -9.78
C VAL A 529 7.80 24.72 -8.69
N ILE A 530 7.95 23.70 -7.83
CA ILE A 530 8.83 23.77 -6.65
C ILE A 530 10.29 23.99 -7.05
N SER A 531 10.78 23.24 -8.05
CA SER A 531 12.18 23.29 -8.51
C SER A 531 12.58 24.65 -9.12
N GLU A 532 11.62 25.48 -9.52
CA GLU A 532 11.88 26.79 -10.12
C GLU A 532 11.72 27.96 -9.12
N THR A 533 11.21 27.70 -7.91
CA THR A 533 10.95 28.75 -6.91
C THR A 533 12.22 29.53 -6.55
N ALA A 534 13.34 28.85 -6.36
CA ALA A 534 14.62 29.50 -6.06
C ALA A 534 15.08 30.42 -7.22
N SER A 535 14.84 30.03 -8.48
CA SER A 535 15.15 30.86 -9.65
C SER A 535 14.27 32.09 -9.73
N HIS A 536 13.00 32.00 -9.38
CA HIS A 536 12.10 33.16 -9.30
C HIS A 536 12.49 34.14 -8.20
N ILE A 537 13.05 33.67 -7.09
CA ILE A 537 13.63 34.51 -6.04
C ILE A 537 14.93 35.17 -6.54
N ALA A 538 15.84 34.39 -7.12
CA ALA A 538 17.14 34.88 -7.57
C ALA A 538 17.05 35.93 -8.68
N ASN A 539 16.09 35.80 -9.61
CA ASN A 539 15.87 36.77 -10.69
C ASN A 539 14.97 37.96 -10.31
N GLY A 540 14.52 38.05 -9.05
CA GLY A 540 13.69 39.13 -8.53
C GLY A 540 12.22 39.07 -8.88
N SER A 541 11.74 37.98 -9.57
CA SER A 541 10.30 37.80 -9.86
C SER A 541 9.50 37.59 -8.57
N ILE A 542 10.14 37.02 -7.53
CA ILE A 542 9.61 36.97 -6.17
C ILE A 542 10.57 37.80 -5.30
N ASN A 543 10.11 39.01 -4.92
CA ASN A 543 10.89 39.90 -4.07
C ASN A 543 10.64 39.58 -2.57
N LEU A 544 11.66 39.07 -1.90
CA LEU A 544 11.59 38.73 -0.47
C LEU A 544 11.97 39.90 0.45
N ASP A 545 12.62 40.94 -0.04
CA ASP A 545 13.16 42.06 0.77
C ASP A 545 12.04 42.92 1.41
N ALA A 546 10.82 42.82 0.88
CA ALA A 546 9.67 43.52 1.43
C ALA A 546 9.18 42.94 2.77
N TYR A 547 9.58 41.72 3.09
CA TYR A 547 9.07 40.94 4.20
C TYR A 547 10.11 40.79 5.30
N THR A 548 9.66 40.89 6.56
CA THR A 548 10.49 40.64 7.74
C THR A 548 10.40 39.20 8.25
N GLN A 549 9.36 38.49 7.81
CA GLN A 549 9.12 37.10 8.17
C GLN A 549 8.62 36.33 6.93
N ILE A 550 9.11 35.09 6.77
CA ILE A 550 8.70 34.19 5.71
C ILE A 550 8.36 32.84 6.35
N ILE A 551 7.19 32.32 6.02
CA ILE A 551 6.74 30.98 6.42
C ILE A 551 6.61 30.15 5.14
N THR A 552 7.33 29.05 5.04
CA THR A 552 7.15 28.05 3.97
C THR A 552 6.20 26.96 4.44
N VAL A 553 5.28 26.54 3.57
CA VAL A 553 4.29 25.50 3.89
C VAL A 553 4.22 24.48 2.76
N GLU A 554 4.54 23.26 3.11
CA GLU A 554 4.47 22.09 2.24
C GLU A 554 3.99 20.86 3.02
N ASP A 555 3.67 19.78 2.35
CA ASP A 555 3.28 18.49 2.95
C ASP A 555 4.41 17.43 2.83
N GLY A 556 5.67 17.88 2.84
CA GLY A 556 6.88 17.07 2.88
C GLY A 556 7.49 16.96 4.28
N CYS A 557 8.74 16.46 4.34
CA CYS A 557 9.55 16.50 5.56
C CYS A 557 10.40 17.78 5.59
N ILE A 558 10.63 18.31 6.80
CA ILE A 558 11.60 19.38 7.02
C ILE A 558 13.00 18.81 6.77
N GLN A 559 13.79 19.48 5.94
CA GLN A 559 15.19 19.17 5.66
C GLN A 559 16.11 19.93 6.60
#